data_3d4f88e773cffd4f66313da0a677d8f2
#
_entry.id   3d4f88e773cffd4f66313da0a677d8f2
#
_cell.length_a   1.000
_cell.length_b   1.000
_cell.length_c   1.000
_cell.angle_alpha   90.00
_cell.angle_beta   90.00
_cell.angle_gamma   90.00
#
_symmetry.space_group_name_H-M   'P 1'
#
loop_
_entity.id
_entity.type
_entity.pdbx_description
1 polymer ?
#
loop_
_entity_poly.entity_id
_entity_poly.type
_entity_poly.pdbx_seq_one_letter_code
_entity_poly.pdbx_strand_id
1 'polypeptide(L)'
;FTAFPKVIGIAAVILLTLGFIPGMPTISFMVIAAGLGYSAFLLSKEKQKKLAMEIESEQMEIIETEKKEPENVMNLISVEPMEVEIGYGLIPLADEASGGDLLQRIASVRRQCAIEMGIVVQPIRIRDNLQLKTNEYVVKIRGTVIVSGELMPNMLLCMDPTNENTDIPGIRTIEPTFGLPAVWINKDQREEAEIKGLTVVDPTTVMVTHLTETIKAHAHELLGRQEVKLIIDTVREKYSAVVDELIPDLMTIGEVQKVLQNLLKEKVPIKDMVTILESLADNSRVTKDIELLTEYVRFALARTICRPLIDENRAITVVTLDPKVEEIIGANLQKSIQGTFPAIDPDTTGAILNSIKDVLQSVYFYENQPVFLVSPKIRPAFRKLIEMIYPNIVVLSLNEIPNDVEIRTEGVVTI
;
A
#
# COMPACT_ATOMS: atom_id res chain seq x y z
N PHE A 1 40.09 -50.36 -1.39
CA PHE A 1 39.28 -51.03 -2.45
C PHE A 1 37.78 -51.19 -2.05
N THR A 2 37.45 -51.24 -0.76
CA THR A 2 36.05 -51.43 -0.27
C THR A 2 35.17 -50.14 -0.32
N ALA A 3 35.77 -49.00 -0.61
CA ALA A 3 35.05 -47.70 -0.58
C ALA A 3 34.16 -47.43 -1.81
N PHE A 4 34.33 -48.13 -2.89
CA PHE A 4 33.60 -47.83 -4.15
C PHE A 4 32.96 -49.09 -4.78
N PRO A 5 31.74 -49.47 -4.41
CA PRO A 5 31.04 -50.65 -4.91
C PRO A 5 30.93 -50.69 -6.44
N LYS A 6 30.82 -49.54 -7.12
CA LYS A 6 30.75 -49.43 -8.57
C LYS A 6 32.05 -49.90 -9.25
N VAL A 7 33.22 -49.66 -8.63
CA VAL A 7 34.51 -50.08 -9.17
C VAL A 7 34.67 -51.60 -9.10
N ILE A 8 34.21 -52.21 -8.00
CA ILE A 8 34.22 -53.68 -7.83
C ILE A 8 33.27 -54.33 -8.84
N GLY A 9 32.12 -53.74 -9.12
CA GLY A 9 31.20 -54.22 -10.15
C GLY A 9 31.79 -54.16 -11.56
N ILE A 10 32.49 -53.09 -11.91
CA ILE A 10 33.21 -52.95 -13.21
C ILE A 10 34.32 -54.00 -13.33
N ALA A 11 35.08 -54.20 -12.26
CA ALA A 11 36.15 -55.22 -12.25
C ALA A 11 35.58 -56.63 -12.44
N ALA A 12 34.44 -56.95 -11.82
CA ALA A 12 33.74 -58.21 -12.01
C ALA A 12 33.31 -58.44 -13.48
N VAL A 13 32.79 -57.41 -14.15
CA VAL A 13 32.41 -57.47 -15.58
C VAL A 13 33.65 -57.70 -16.48
N ILE A 14 34.71 -56.96 -16.19
CA ILE A 14 35.97 -57.13 -16.96
C ILE A 14 36.56 -58.55 -16.82
N LEU A 15 36.55 -59.08 -15.59
CA LEU A 15 37.03 -60.47 -15.36
C LEU A 15 36.15 -61.52 -16.06
N LEU A 16 34.83 -61.28 -16.10
CA LEU A 16 33.91 -62.14 -16.80
C LEU A 16 34.10 -62.13 -18.29
N THR A 17 34.40 -61.00 -18.91
CA THR A 17 34.69 -60.87 -20.33
C THR A 17 36.04 -61.51 -20.70
N LEU A 18 37.08 -61.37 -19.84
CA LEU A 18 38.34 -62.00 -20.00
C LEU A 18 38.30 -63.56 -19.97
N GLY A 19 37.35 -64.11 -19.17
CA GLY A 19 37.09 -65.55 -19.06
C GLY A 19 36.57 -66.19 -20.36
N PHE A 20 36.05 -65.44 -21.33
CA PHE A 20 35.54 -65.92 -22.62
C PHE A 20 36.60 -65.97 -23.72
N ILE A 21 37.89 -65.58 -23.44
CA ILE A 21 38.99 -65.60 -24.44
C ILE A 21 39.53 -67.04 -24.57
N PRO A 22 39.60 -67.58 -25.78
CA PRO A 22 40.15 -68.95 -26.00
C PRO A 22 41.59 -69.06 -25.50
N GLY A 23 41.84 -70.05 -24.60
CA GLY A 23 43.15 -70.28 -24.01
C GLY A 23 43.28 -69.83 -22.54
N MET A 24 42.28 -69.22 -21.93
CA MET A 24 42.31 -68.86 -20.52
C MET A 24 41.48 -69.86 -19.66
N PRO A 25 41.77 -70.00 -18.35
CA PRO A 25 41.02 -70.91 -17.45
C PRO A 25 39.66 -70.30 -17.08
N THR A 26 38.65 -70.54 -17.91
CA THR A 26 37.30 -69.97 -17.83
C THR A 26 36.61 -70.14 -16.48
N ILE A 27 36.77 -71.32 -15.84
CA ILE A 27 36.13 -71.62 -14.56
C ILE A 27 36.66 -70.76 -13.43
N SER A 28 37.98 -70.54 -13.40
CA SER A 28 38.62 -69.70 -12.35
C SER A 28 38.18 -68.22 -12.43
N PHE A 29 38.07 -67.66 -13.64
CA PHE A 29 37.59 -66.28 -13.84
C PHE A 29 36.13 -66.10 -13.53
N MET A 30 35.29 -67.10 -13.83
CA MET A 30 33.85 -67.05 -13.47
C MET A 30 33.62 -67.03 -11.94
N VAL A 31 34.38 -67.89 -11.21
CA VAL A 31 34.23 -67.94 -9.76
C VAL A 31 34.64 -66.62 -9.10
N ILE A 32 35.77 -66.04 -9.54
CA ILE A 32 36.26 -64.77 -9.02
C ILE A 32 35.28 -63.63 -9.40
N ALA A 33 34.79 -63.58 -10.63
CA ALA A 33 33.84 -62.59 -11.08
C ALA A 33 32.49 -62.67 -10.30
N ALA A 34 31.99 -63.87 -10.03
CA ALA A 34 30.80 -64.09 -9.21
C ALA A 34 31.00 -63.65 -7.76
N GLY A 35 32.17 -63.92 -7.15
CA GLY A 35 32.51 -63.45 -5.79
C GLY A 35 32.59 -61.93 -5.68
N LEU A 36 33.22 -61.27 -6.67
CA LEU A 36 33.28 -59.80 -6.70
C LEU A 36 31.93 -59.18 -7.00
N GLY A 37 31.11 -59.74 -7.87
CA GLY A 37 29.78 -59.27 -8.16
C GLY A 37 28.85 -59.35 -6.93
N TYR A 38 28.91 -60.45 -6.20
CA TYR A 38 28.16 -60.64 -4.96
C TYR A 38 28.60 -59.67 -3.86
N SER A 39 29.90 -59.45 -3.69
CA SER A 39 30.41 -58.46 -2.74
C SER A 39 30.02 -57.02 -3.10
N ALA A 40 30.03 -56.64 -4.37
CA ALA A 40 29.57 -55.35 -4.85
C ALA A 40 28.08 -55.14 -4.60
N PHE A 41 27.27 -56.18 -4.74
CA PHE A 41 25.83 -56.14 -4.46
C PHE A 41 25.54 -55.91 -2.95
N LEU A 42 26.21 -56.63 -2.08
CA LEU A 42 26.08 -56.47 -0.64
C LEU A 42 26.48 -55.07 -0.17
N LEU A 43 27.63 -54.56 -0.62
CA LEU A 43 28.13 -53.22 -0.29
C LEU A 43 27.22 -52.10 -0.83
N SER A 44 26.62 -52.30 -2.01
CA SER A 44 25.66 -51.31 -2.58
C SER A 44 24.39 -51.24 -1.77
N LYS A 45 23.87 -52.37 -1.26
CA LYS A 45 22.68 -52.45 -0.41
C LYS A 45 22.90 -51.83 0.97
N GLU A 46 24.07 -52.03 1.58
CA GLU A 46 24.42 -51.38 2.84
C GLU A 46 24.58 -49.88 2.68
N LYS A 47 25.18 -49.42 1.58
CA LYS A 47 25.33 -47.97 1.31
C LYS A 47 23.97 -47.28 1.09
N GLN A 48 23.04 -47.93 0.37
CA GLN A 48 21.67 -47.42 0.21
C GLN A 48 20.91 -47.34 1.55
N LYS A 49 21.11 -48.36 2.40
CA LYS A 49 20.45 -48.37 3.73
C LYS A 49 21.01 -47.29 4.66
N LYS A 50 22.32 -47.04 4.62
CA LYS A 50 22.92 -45.93 5.40
C LYS A 50 22.47 -44.56 4.90
N LEU A 51 22.42 -44.35 3.57
CA LEU A 51 21.96 -43.09 2.98
C LEU A 51 20.48 -42.79 3.29
N ALA A 52 19.63 -43.85 3.28
CA ALA A 52 18.22 -43.72 3.67
C ALA A 52 18.06 -43.36 5.16
N MET A 53 18.88 -43.96 6.05
CA MET A 53 18.90 -43.63 7.48
C MET A 53 19.43 -42.21 7.75
N GLU A 54 20.46 -41.76 7.00
CA GLU A 54 20.97 -40.37 7.11
C GLU A 54 19.91 -39.35 6.66
N ILE A 55 19.22 -39.60 5.54
CA ILE A 55 18.13 -38.72 5.06
C ILE A 55 16.96 -38.68 6.06
N GLU A 56 16.62 -39.84 6.63
CA GLU A 56 15.55 -39.94 7.62
C GLU A 56 15.93 -39.24 8.94
N SER A 57 17.19 -39.32 9.37
CA SER A 57 17.72 -38.61 10.54
C SER A 57 17.82 -37.07 10.31
N GLU A 58 18.28 -36.64 9.14
CA GLU A 58 18.30 -35.20 8.77
C GLU A 58 16.88 -34.63 8.67
N GLN A 59 15.92 -35.38 8.12
CA GLN A 59 14.52 -34.96 8.10
C GLN A 59 13.90 -34.90 9.50
N MET A 60 14.24 -35.83 10.38
CA MET A 60 13.79 -35.77 11.79
C MET A 60 14.47 -34.63 12.56
N GLU A 61 15.74 -34.33 12.31
CA GLU A 61 16.43 -33.19 12.93
C GLU A 61 15.87 -31.86 12.46
N ILE A 62 15.48 -31.72 11.18
CA ILE A 62 14.82 -30.53 10.65
C ILE A 62 13.42 -30.36 11.27
N ILE A 63 12.65 -31.45 11.39
CA ILE A 63 11.32 -31.42 12.02
C ILE A 63 11.40 -31.14 13.52
N GLU A 64 12.42 -31.65 14.23
CA GLU A 64 12.65 -31.36 15.66
C GLU A 64 13.19 -29.95 15.89
N THR A 65 13.98 -29.39 14.97
CA THR A 65 14.48 -28.02 15.04
C THR A 65 13.37 -27.02 14.76
N GLU A 66 12.47 -27.30 13.80
CA GLU A 66 11.27 -26.47 13.57
C GLU A 66 10.27 -26.52 14.76
N LYS A 67 10.24 -27.61 15.53
CA LYS A 67 9.39 -27.74 16.74
C LYS A 67 10.01 -27.16 18.02
N LYS A 68 11.28 -26.79 18.01
CA LYS A 68 12.04 -26.33 19.19
C LYS A 68 12.60 -24.93 19.10
N GLU A 69 12.29 -24.15 18.05
CA GLU A 69 12.49 -22.71 18.22
C GLU A 69 11.53 -22.23 19.30
N PRO A 70 12.04 -21.75 20.44
CA PRO A 70 11.17 -21.06 21.40
C PRO A 70 10.50 -19.94 20.63
N GLU A 71 9.17 -19.91 20.69
CA GLU A 71 8.36 -18.84 20.13
C GLU A 71 9.09 -17.51 20.42
N ASN A 72 9.61 -16.88 19.38
CA ASN A 72 10.42 -15.69 19.59
C ASN A 72 9.46 -14.58 20.05
N VAL A 73 9.29 -14.49 21.37
CA VAL A 73 8.39 -13.55 22.06
C VAL A 73 8.65 -12.11 21.57
N MET A 74 9.86 -11.82 21.05
CA MET A 74 10.19 -10.57 20.40
C MET A 74 9.35 -10.33 19.14
N ASN A 75 8.94 -11.36 18.40
CA ASN A 75 8.04 -11.21 17.24
C ASN A 75 6.60 -10.87 17.66
N LEU A 76 6.22 -11.15 18.91
CA LEU A 76 4.91 -10.76 19.46
C LEU A 76 4.85 -9.29 19.88
N ILE A 77 6.01 -8.65 20.04
CA ILE A 77 6.11 -7.22 20.39
C ILE A 77 6.09 -6.35 19.12
N SER A 78 6.38 -6.93 17.94
CA SER A 78 6.35 -6.18 16.69
C SER A 78 4.91 -5.86 16.29
N VAL A 79 4.57 -4.58 16.28
CA VAL A 79 3.27 -4.11 15.78
C VAL A 79 3.36 -4.01 14.26
N GLU A 80 2.53 -4.77 13.57
CA GLU A 80 2.43 -4.70 12.10
C GLU A 80 1.98 -3.29 11.68
N PRO A 81 2.64 -2.66 10.71
CA PRO A 81 2.25 -1.33 10.24
C PRO A 81 0.82 -1.32 9.69
N MET A 82 0.43 -2.38 8.98
CA MET A 82 -0.92 -2.58 8.46
C MET A 82 -1.25 -4.07 8.40
N GLU A 83 -2.44 -4.41 8.85
CA GLU A 83 -2.98 -5.77 8.78
C GLU A 83 -4.46 -5.75 8.40
N VAL A 84 -4.90 -6.83 7.80
CA VAL A 84 -6.29 -7.08 7.44
C VAL A 84 -6.73 -8.37 8.13
N GLU A 85 -7.76 -8.29 8.95
CA GLU A 85 -8.38 -9.46 9.53
C GLU A 85 -9.68 -9.77 8.81
N ILE A 86 -9.91 -11.04 8.50
CA ILE A 86 -11.07 -11.52 7.75
C ILE A 86 -11.84 -12.57 8.56
N GLY A 87 -13.15 -12.49 8.49
CA GLY A 87 -14.04 -13.51 9.03
C GLY A 87 -13.97 -14.81 8.23
N TYR A 88 -14.39 -15.91 8.83
CA TYR A 88 -14.28 -17.25 8.27
C TYR A 88 -14.88 -17.40 6.87
N GLY A 89 -16.00 -16.75 6.57
CA GLY A 89 -16.66 -16.79 5.25
C GLY A 89 -15.86 -16.14 4.13
N LEU A 90 -14.85 -15.30 4.46
CA LEU A 90 -14.01 -14.61 3.48
C LEU A 90 -12.69 -15.34 3.18
N ILE A 91 -12.37 -16.42 3.91
CA ILE A 91 -11.14 -17.20 3.69
C ILE A 91 -11.01 -17.67 2.23
N PRO A 92 -12.09 -18.14 1.54
CA PRO A 92 -11.98 -18.55 0.15
C PRO A 92 -11.52 -17.44 -0.82
N LEU A 93 -11.68 -16.16 -0.46
CA LEU A 93 -11.19 -15.05 -1.28
C LEU A 93 -9.65 -14.90 -1.21
N ALA A 94 -9.05 -15.36 -0.10
CA ALA A 94 -7.60 -15.30 0.14
C ALA A 94 -6.89 -16.62 -0.21
N ASP A 95 -7.62 -17.74 -0.32
CA ASP A 95 -7.08 -19.06 -0.60
C ASP A 95 -6.94 -19.31 -2.10
N GLU A 96 -5.71 -19.35 -2.61
CA GLU A 96 -5.41 -19.63 -4.02
C GLU A 96 -5.92 -21.00 -4.47
N ALA A 97 -5.95 -22.02 -3.58
CA ALA A 97 -6.47 -23.35 -3.91
C ALA A 97 -7.98 -23.33 -4.17
N SER A 98 -8.70 -22.38 -3.57
CA SER A 98 -10.13 -22.13 -3.78
C SER A 98 -10.40 -21.15 -4.94
N GLY A 99 -9.37 -20.68 -5.65
CA GLY A 99 -9.46 -19.70 -6.72
C GLY A 99 -9.52 -18.24 -6.25
N GLY A 100 -9.16 -17.98 -4.98
CA GLY A 100 -9.07 -16.63 -4.44
C GLY A 100 -7.85 -15.88 -4.98
N ASP A 101 -8.01 -14.60 -5.27
CA ASP A 101 -6.97 -13.72 -5.84
C ASP A 101 -6.63 -12.51 -4.95
N LEU A 102 -7.17 -12.46 -3.74
CA LEU A 102 -7.04 -11.33 -2.82
C LEU A 102 -5.56 -10.98 -2.53
N LEU A 103 -4.72 -11.98 -2.28
CA LEU A 103 -3.28 -11.77 -2.00
C LEU A 103 -2.56 -11.10 -3.17
N GLN A 104 -2.85 -11.54 -4.40
CA GLN A 104 -2.25 -10.98 -5.62
C GLN A 104 -2.73 -9.55 -5.86
N ARG A 105 -4.02 -9.28 -5.62
CA ARG A 105 -4.60 -7.93 -5.76
C ARG A 105 -4.01 -6.97 -4.72
N ILE A 106 -3.82 -7.40 -3.47
CA ILE A 106 -3.16 -6.58 -2.43
C ILE A 106 -1.71 -6.26 -2.81
N ALA A 107 -0.97 -7.21 -3.37
CA ALA A 107 0.37 -6.93 -3.88
C ALA A 107 0.35 -5.89 -5.01
N SER A 108 -0.68 -5.92 -5.86
CA SER A 108 -0.89 -4.93 -6.93
C SER A 108 -1.23 -3.55 -6.38
N VAL A 109 -2.07 -3.46 -5.33
CA VAL A 109 -2.37 -2.20 -4.61
C VAL A 109 -1.10 -1.54 -4.09
N ARG A 110 -0.22 -2.30 -3.43
CA ARG A 110 1.05 -1.78 -2.91
C ARG A 110 1.92 -1.19 -4.02
N ARG A 111 1.96 -1.86 -5.19
CA ARG A 111 2.68 -1.37 -6.37
C ARG A 111 2.05 -0.10 -6.92
N GLN A 112 0.73 -0.04 -6.98
CA GLN A 112 -0.01 1.14 -7.42
C GLN A 112 0.24 2.33 -6.50
N CYS A 113 0.21 2.16 -5.18
CA CYS A 113 0.54 3.21 -4.22
C CYS A 113 1.97 3.75 -4.41
N ALA A 114 2.93 2.88 -4.72
CA ALA A 114 4.31 3.31 -5.01
C ALA A 114 4.38 4.15 -6.31
N ILE A 115 3.64 3.76 -7.35
CA ILE A 115 3.61 4.47 -8.63
C ILE A 115 2.86 5.80 -8.54
N GLU A 116 1.71 5.83 -7.85
CA GLU A 116 0.85 7.01 -7.77
C GLU A 116 1.34 8.02 -6.73
N MET A 117 1.59 7.56 -5.51
CA MET A 117 1.90 8.43 -4.37
C MET A 117 3.39 8.53 -4.05
N GLY A 118 4.21 7.59 -4.52
CA GLY A 118 5.63 7.53 -4.20
C GLY A 118 5.92 6.92 -2.83
N ILE A 119 4.99 6.18 -2.22
CA ILE A 119 5.16 5.52 -0.92
C ILE A 119 5.44 4.03 -1.07
N VAL A 120 6.35 3.52 -0.27
CA VAL A 120 6.60 2.07 -0.18
C VAL A 120 5.79 1.52 1.00
N VAL A 121 4.62 0.95 0.69
CA VAL A 121 3.79 0.28 1.69
C VAL A 121 4.43 -1.07 2.03
N GLN A 122 4.67 -1.32 3.33
CA GLN A 122 5.18 -2.61 3.80
C GLN A 122 4.20 -3.76 3.46
N PRO A 123 4.64 -5.04 3.49
CA PRO A 123 3.74 -6.17 3.28
C PRO A 123 2.54 -6.10 4.23
N ILE A 124 1.34 -6.17 3.66
CA ILE A 124 0.09 -6.16 4.42
C ILE A 124 -0.21 -7.59 4.84
N ARG A 125 -0.30 -7.84 6.13
CA ARG A 125 -0.56 -9.16 6.67
C ARG A 125 -2.06 -9.44 6.67
N ILE A 126 -2.45 -10.60 6.15
CA ILE A 126 -3.84 -11.07 6.22
C ILE A 126 -3.91 -12.19 7.26
N ARG A 127 -4.88 -12.09 8.17
CA ARG A 127 -5.15 -13.09 9.21
C ARG A 127 -6.64 -13.40 9.25
N ASP A 128 -6.96 -14.65 9.53
CA ASP A 128 -8.30 -15.03 9.91
C ASP A 128 -8.58 -14.65 11.38
N ASN A 129 -9.78 -14.18 11.65
CA ASN A 129 -10.23 -13.84 12.99
C ASN A 129 -11.62 -14.40 13.25
N LEU A 130 -11.69 -15.40 14.13
CA LEU A 130 -12.94 -16.06 14.52
C LEU A 130 -13.87 -15.20 15.40
N GLN A 131 -13.39 -14.05 15.88
CA GLN A 131 -14.20 -13.12 16.67
C GLN A 131 -15.03 -12.18 15.78
N LEU A 132 -14.67 -12.06 14.48
CA LEU A 132 -15.43 -11.28 13.52
C LEU A 132 -16.67 -12.06 13.07
N LYS A 133 -17.67 -11.31 12.55
CA LYS A 133 -18.79 -11.94 11.85
C LYS A 133 -18.28 -12.72 10.63
N THR A 134 -19.03 -13.70 10.22
CA THR A 134 -18.63 -14.62 9.13
C THR A 134 -18.10 -13.91 7.88
N ASN A 135 -18.74 -12.83 7.46
CA ASN A 135 -18.45 -12.11 6.22
C ASN A 135 -17.87 -10.70 6.45
N GLU A 136 -17.42 -10.42 7.65
CA GLU A 136 -16.82 -9.16 8.05
C GLU A 136 -15.31 -9.18 7.82
N TYR A 137 -14.76 -8.02 7.47
CA TYR A 137 -13.32 -7.77 7.52
C TYR A 137 -13.03 -6.46 8.22
N VAL A 138 -11.84 -6.35 8.79
CA VAL A 138 -11.33 -5.13 9.40
C VAL A 138 -9.94 -4.83 8.90
N VAL A 139 -9.65 -3.56 8.71
CA VAL A 139 -8.31 -3.07 8.38
C VAL A 139 -7.77 -2.35 9.61
N LYS A 140 -6.58 -2.76 10.03
CA LYS A 140 -5.90 -2.17 11.18
C LYS A 140 -4.60 -1.49 10.75
N ILE A 141 -4.33 -0.35 11.37
CA ILE A 141 -3.04 0.33 11.29
C ILE A 141 -2.44 0.33 12.69
N ARG A 142 -1.24 -0.25 12.82
CA ARG A 142 -0.54 -0.39 14.10
C ARG A 142 -1.41 -1.00 15.21
N GLY A 143 -2.19 -2.03 14.85
CA GLY A 143 -3.07 -2.75 15.78
C GLY A 143 -4.40 -2.05 16.08
N THR A 144 -4.63 -0.83 15.60
CA THR A 144 -5.89 -0.09 15.77
C THR A 144 -6.80 -0.30 14.57
N VAL A 145 -8.06 -0.67 14.80
CA VAL A 145 -9.08 -0.78 13.74
C VAL A 145 -9.38 0.60 13.17
N ILE A 146 -9.17 0.75 11.88
CA ILE A 146 -9.42 2.00 11.14
C ILE A 146 -10.75 1.91 10.40
N VAL A 147 -10.96 0.84 9.64
CA VAL A 147 -12.18 0.62 8.87
C VAL A 147 -12.62 -0.83 8.96
N SER A 148 -13.90 -1.06 8.76
CA SER A 148 -14.51 -2.39 8.66
C SER A 148 -15.50 -2.42 7.50
N GLY A 149 -15.79 -3.62 7.00
CA GLY A 149 -16.79 -3.82 5.96
C GLY A 149 -17.33 -5.25 5.99
N GLU A 150 -18.43 -5.45 5.29
CA GLU A 150 -19.06 -6.76 5.12
C GLU A 150 -19.17 -7.08 3.64
N LEU A 151 -18.81 -8.30 3.25
CA LEU A 151 -18.81 -8.76 1.87
C LEU A 151 -19.70 -10.00 1.73
N MET A 152 -20.28 -10.18 0.55
CA MET A 152 -21.00 -11.40 0.19
C MET A 152 -20.21 -12.20 -0.85
N PRO A 153 -19.42 -13.23 -0.46
CA PRO A 153 -18.44 -13.90 -1.34
C PRO A 153 -19.02 -14.49 -2.62
N ASN A 154 -20.30 -14.86 -2.59
CA ASN A 154 -20.99 -15.51 -3.73
C ASN A 154 -21.88 -14.57 -4.54
N MET A 155 -21.92 -13.28 -4.20
CA MET A 155 -22.75 -12.27 -4.83
C MET A 155 -21.87 -11.20 -5.51
N LEU A 156 -22.51 -10.29 -6.23
CA LEU A 156 -21.87 -9.14 -6.84
C LEU A 156 -22.44 -7.87 -6.23
N LEU A 157 -21.63 -6.85 -6.00
CA LEU A 157 -22.09 -5.54 -5.55
C LEU A 157 -22.49 -4.70 -6.75
N CYS A 158 -23.72 -4.22 -6.73
CA CYS A 158 -24.29 -3.37 -7.76
C CYS A 158 -24.48 -1.97 -7.20
N MET A 159 -23.96 -0.96 -7.91
CA MET A 159 -24.05 0.46 -7.55
C MET A 159 -24.69 1.25 -8.68
N ASP A 160 -25.51 2.22 -8.33
CA ASP A 160 -26.08 3.17 -9.27
C ASP A 160 -25.28 4.47 -9.28
N PRO A 161 -24.53 4.76 -10.34
CA PRO A 161 -23.72 5.97 -10.44
C PRO A 161 -24.59 7.25 -10.55
N THR A 162 -25.86 7.12 -10.99
CA THR A 162 -26.77 8.26 -11.17
C THR A 162 -27.64 8.53 -9.94
N ASN A 163 -27.67 7.60 -9.00
CA ASN A 163 -28.52 7.66 -7.80
C ASN A 163 -30.05 7.77 -8.10
N GLU A 164 -30.48 7.30 -9.27
CA GLU A 164 -31.86 7.36 -9.76
C GLU A 164 -32.76 6.21 -9.27
N ASN A 165 -32.41 5.50 -8.21
CA ASN A 165 -33.23 4.43 -7.61
C ASN A 165 -33.61 3.30 -8.59
N THR A 166 -32.64 2.71 -9.24
CA THR A 166 -32.90 1.56 -10.10
C THR A 166 -33.27 0.34 -9.23
N ASP A 167 -34.49 -0.10 -9.33
CA ASP A 167 -35.04 -1.21 -8.52
C ASP A 167 -34.52 -2.55 -9.05
N ILE A 168 -33.43 -3.06 -8.42
CA ILE A 168 -32.91 -4.41 -8.65
C ILE A 168 -33.14 -5.23 -7.38
N PRO A 169 -33.69 -6.45 -7.53
CA PRO A 169 -33.89 -7.33 -6.38
C PRO A 169 -32.55 -7.82 -5.83
N GLY A 170 -32.34 -7.64 -4.51
CA GLY A 170 -31.11 -8.04 -3.83
C GLY A 170 -31.08 -7.58 -2.38
N ILE A 171 -29.91 -7.72 -1.75
CA ILE A 171 -29.67 -7.30 -0.38
C ILE A 171 -29.15 -5.87 -0.39
N ARG A 172 -29.94 -4.92 0.08
CA ARG A 172 -29.54 -3.52 0.17
C ARG A 172 -28.41 -3.35 1.18
N THR A 173 -27.41 -2.56 0.82
CA THR A 173 -26.24 -2.26 1.63
C THR A 173 -25.73 -0.86 1.32
N ILE A 174 -24.67 -0.47 2.03
CA ILE A 174 -23.89 0.74 1.74
C ILE A 174 -22.49 0.27 1.32
N GLU A 175 -22.00 0.77 0.19
CA GLU A 175 -20.66 0.49 -0.28
C GLU A 175 -19.64 1.06 0.72
N PRO A 176 -18.66 0.28 1.20
CA PRO A 176 -17.84 0.67 2.35
C PRO A 176 -16.82 1.78 2.08
N THR A 177 -16.45 2.04 0.81
CA THR A 177 -15.41 3.01 0.45
C THR A 177 -15.93 4.44 0.40
N PHE A 178 -17.03 4.65 -0.34
CA PHE A 178 -17.59 5.96 -0.64
C PHE A 178 -18.93 6.24 0.06
N GLY A 179 -19.45 5.23 0.77
CA GLY A 179 -20.74 5.35 1.46
C GLY A 179 -21.95 5.43 0.54
N LEU A 180 -21.83 4.96 -0.70
CA LEU A 180 -22.88 4.98 -1.69
C LEU A 180 -23.92 3.88 -1.45
N PRO A 181 -25.22 4.13 -1.71
CA PRO A 181 -26.22 3.08 -1.72
C PRO A 181 -25.86 2.00 -2.73
N ALA A 182 -25.92 0.73 -2.31
CA ALA A 182 -25.57 -0.41 -3.14
C ALA A 182 -26.46 -1.61 -2.84
N VAL A 183 -26.45 -2.60 -3.73
CA VAL A 183 -27.25 -3.81 -3.61
C VAL A 183 -26.39 -5.03 -3.94
N TRP A 184 -26.36 -6.03 -3.07
CA TRP A 184 -25.78 -7.31 -3.38
C TRP A 184 -26.78 -8.12 -4.24
N ILE A 185 -26.36 -8.50 -5.45
CA ILE A 185 -27.14 -9.24 -6.44
C ILE A 185 -26.54 -10.63 -6.71
N ASN A 186 -27.34 -11.56 -7.21
CA ASN A 186 -26.83 -12.85 -7.66
C ASN A 186 -26.03 -12.70 -8.95
N LYS A 187 -25.12 -13.64 -9.21
CA LYS A 187 -24.23 -13.61 -10.39
C LYS A 187 -24.99 -13.69 -11.72
N ASP A 188 -26.16 -14.32 -11.74
CA ASP A 188 -27.07 -14.43 -12.91
C ASP A 188 -27.74 -13.09 -13.28
N GLN A 189 -27.83 -12.15 -12.34
CA GLN A 189 -28.42 -10.82 -12.57
C GLN A 189 -27.43 -9.80 -13.14
N ARG A 190 -26.16 -10.19 -13.36
CA ARG A 190 -25.09 -9.30 -13.81
C ARG A 190 -25.44 -8.59 -15.11
N GLU A 191 -25.84 -9.35 -16.14
CA GLU A 191 -26.14 -8.78 -17.46
C GLU A 191 -27.32 -7.81 -17.40
N GLU A 192 -28.35 -8.10 -16.61
CA GLU A 192 -29.48 -7.21 -16.40
C GLU A 192 -29.06 -5.89 -15.76
N ALA A 193 -28.18 -5.95 -14.74
CA ALA A 193 -27.66 -4.79 -14.05
C ALA A 193 -26.81 -3.90 -14.98
N GLU A 194 -25.91 -4.51 -15.75
CA GLU A 194 -25.04 -3.79 -16.70
C GLU A 194 -25.87 -3.14 -17.84
N ILE A 195 -26.93 -3.78 -18.34
CA ILE A 195 -27.86 -3.21 -19.34
C ILE A 195 -28.59 -1.98 -18.77
N LYS A 196 -28.91 -1.97 -17.48
CA LYS A 196 -29.52 -0.83 -16.78
C LYS A 196 -28.52 0.30 -16.47
N GLY A 197 -27.26 0.18 -16.90
CA GLY A 197 -26.22 1.19 -16.69
C GLY A 197 -25.62 1.18 -15.29
N LEU A 198 -25.84 0.12 -14.52
CA LEU A 198 -25.32 0.00 -13.16
C LEU A 198 -23.88 -0.54 -13.16
N THR A 199 -23.08 -0.10 -12.19
CA THR A 199 -21.73 -0.62 -12.00
C THR A 199 -21.78 -1.89 -11.17
N VAL A 200 -21.26 -3.00 -11.69
CA VAL A 200 -21.25 -4.31 -11.02
C VAL A 200 -19.82 -4.74 -10.73
N VAL A 201 -19.50 -4.99 -9.46
CA VAL A 201 -18.16 -5.39 -9.01
C VAL A 201 -18.16 -6.64 -8.14
N ASP A 202 -17.08 -7.41 -8.20
CA ASP A 202 -16.90 -8.59 -7.35
C ASP A 202 -16.51 -8.21 -5.92
N PRO A 203 -16.74 -9.07 -4.91
CA PRO A 203 -16.44 -8.79 -3.51
C PRO A 203 -14.97 -8.49 -3.25
N THR A 204 -14.05 -9.16 -3.96
CA THR A 204 -12.61 -8.91 -3.82
C THR A 204 -12.28 -7.50 -4.29
N THR A 205 -12.86 -7.03 -5.40
CA THR A 205 -12.70 -5.66 -5.89
C THR A 205 -13.21 -4.64 -4.86
N VAL A 206 -14.37 -4.87 -4.23
CA VAL A 206 -14.90 -3.99 -3.17
C VAL A 206 -13.88 -3.85 -2.03
N MET A 207 -13.37 -4.96 -1.51
CA MET A 207 -12.40 -4.96 -0.43
C MET A 207 -11.08 -4.27 -0.82
N VAL A 208 -10.57 -4.57 -2.02
CA VAL A 208 -9.32 -4.01 -2.55
C VAL A 208 -9.44 -2.50 -2.76
N THR A 209 -10.58 -2.02 -3.25
CA THR A 209 -10.85 -0.58 -3.39
C THR A 209 -10.89 0.10 -2.03
N HIS A 210 -11.61 -0.47 -1.05
CA HIS A 210 -11.67 0.05 0.30
C HIS A 210 -10.28 0.08 0.97
N LEU A 211 -9.49 -0.97 0.80
CA LEU A 211 -8.11 -1.04 1.27
C LEU A 211 -7.24 0.04 0.62
N THR A 212 -7.37 0.24 -0.70
CA THR A 212 -6.60 1.24 -1.46
C THR A 212 -6.88 2.65 -0.96
N GLU A 213 -8.15 3.00 -0.82
CA GLU A 213 -8.54 4.32 -0.31
C GLU A 213 -8.16 4.51 1.17
N THR A 214 -8.22 3.45 1.98
CA THR A 214 -7.72 3.47 3.36
C THR A 214 -6.22 3.73 3.41
N ILE A 215 -5.42 3.08 2.55
CA ILE A 215 -3.98 3.33 2.44
C ILE A 215 -3.71 4.78 2.03
N LYS A 216 -4.43 5.30 1.03
CA LYS A 216 -4.28 6.70 0.57
C LYS A 216 -4.61 7.70 1.67
N ALA A 217 -5.69 7.49 2.40
CA ALA A 217 -6.10 8.36 3.50
C ALA A 217 -5.11 8.38 4.67
N HIS A 218 -4.48 7.23 4.96
CA HIS A 218 -3.56 7.06 6.08
C HIS A 218 -2.09 6.92 5.65
N ALA A 219 -1.76 7.32 4.41
CA ALA A 219 -0.40 7.23 3.86
C ALA A 219 0.65 7.92 4.75
N HIS A 220 0.27 9.05 5.36
CA HIS A 220 1.12 9.81 6.28
C HIS A 220 1.44 9.04 7.57
N GLU A 221 0.55 8.17 8.05
CA GLU A 221 0.79 7.33 9.23
C GLU A 221 1.67 6.11 8.89
N LEU A 222 1.53 5.58 7.67
CA LEU A 222 2.30 4.45 7.18
C LEU A 222 3.76 4.80 6.83
N LEU A 223 4.05 6.09 6.60
CA LEU A 223 5.39 6.57 6.28
C LEU A 223 6.24 6.74 7.54
N GLY A 224 6.95 5.70 7.95
CA GLY A 224 7.90 5.72 9.06
C GLY A 224 9.29 6.25 8.65
N ARG A 225 10.20 6.37 9.63
CA ARG A 225 11.58 6.80 9.40
C ARG A 225 12.38 5.83 8.54
N GLN A 226 12.10 4.53 8.66
CA GLN A 226 12.80 3.51 7.90
C GLN A 226 12.41 3.56 6.42
N GLU A 227 11.13 3.77 6.12
CA GLU A 227 10.62 3.94 4.76
C GLU A 227 11.21 5.19 4.11
N VAL A 228 11.25 6.32 4.84
CA VAL A 228 11.88 7.56 4.38
C VAL A 228 13.37 7.34 4.11
N LYS A 229 14.08 6.67 5.01
CA LYS A 229 15.50 6.35 4.80
C LYS A 229 15.71 5.52 3.54
N LEU A 230 14.90 4.48 3.33
CA LEU A 230 14.97 3.63 2.15
C LEU A 230 14.75 4.43 0.85
N ILE A 231 13.76 5.33 0.85
CA ILE A 231 13.48 6.21 -0.29
C ILE A 231 14.68 7.14 -0.56
N ILE A 232 15.21 7.78 0.50
CA ILE A 232 16.37 8.68 0.39
C ILE A 232 17.61 7.92 -0.12
N ASP A 233 17.90 6.73 0.40
CA ASP A 233 19.03 5.92 -0.03
C ASP A 233 18.91 5.52 -1.51
N THR A 234 17.70 5.18 -1.97
CA THR A 234 17.41 4.90 -3.39
C THR A 234 17.63 6.15 -4.28
N VAL A 235 17.23 7.33 -3.81
CA VAL A 235 17.47 8.59 -4.52
C VAL A 235 18.96 8.92 -4.56
N ARG A 236 19.68 8.68 -3.46
CA ARG A 236 21.14 8.93 -3.35
C ARG A 236 21.94 8.16 -4.40
N GLU A 237 21.52 6.96 -4.80
CA GLU A 237 22.21 6.18 -5.84
C GLU A 237 22.35 6.93 -7.16
N LYS A 238 21.39 7.79 -7.50
CA LYS A 238 21.37 8.54 -8.78
C LYS A 238 21.62 10.05 -8.60
N TYR A 239 21.25 10.60 -7.46
CA TYR A 239 21.23 12.05 -7.15
C TYR A 239 21.92 12.33 -5.81
N SER A 240 23.16 11.83 -5.64
CA SER A 240 23.91 11.94 -4.38
C SER A 240 24.13 13.39 -3.95
N ALA A 241 24.37 14.31 -4.91
CA ALA A 241 24.65 15.71 -4.61
C ALA A 241 23.55 16.37 -3.76
N VAL A 242 22.30 16.19 -4.13
CA VAL A 242 21.14 16.78 -3.42
C VAL A 242 20.97 16.17 -2.03
N VAL A 243 21.10 14.84 -1.94
CA VAL A 243 20.94 14.14 -0.67
C VAL A 243 22.05 14.50 0.31
N ASP A 244 23.31 14.51 -0.16
CA ASP A 244 24.47 14.78 0.70
C ASP A 244 24.55 16.25 1.13
N GLU A 245 24.00 17.19 0.33
CA GLU A 245 23.84 18.59 0.73
C GLU A 245 22.79 18.77 1.82
N LEU A 246 21.68 18.04 1.74
CA LEU A 246 20.56 18.20 2.67
C LEU A 246 20.76 17.43 3.97
N ILE A 247 21.21 16.18 3.91
CA ILE A 247 21.25 15.24 5.04
C ILE A 247 22.70 14.78 5.29
N PRO A 248 23.21 14.92 6.54
CA PRO A 248 22.50 15.33 7.76
C PRO A 248 22.57 16.82 8.08
N ASP A 249 23.35 17.62 7.35
CA ASP A 249 23.83 18.95 7.79
C ASP A 249 22.70 19.99 7.86
N LEU A 250 21.81 20.00 6.88
CA LEU A 250 20.70 20.95 6.83
C LEU A 250 19.44 20.42 7.48
N MET A 251 19.12 19.14 7.29
CA MET A 251 17.94 18.50 7.88
C MET A 251 18.24 17.07 8.33
N THR A 252 17.55 16.63 9.37
CA THR A 252 17.52 15.23 9.79
C THR A 252 16.48 14.45 9.00
N ILE A 253 16.65 13.12 8.93
CA ILE A 253 15.64 12.22 8.32
C ILE A 253 14.25 12.43 8.97
N GLY A 254 14.22 12.72 10.29
CA GLY A 254 12.95 12.95 10.99
C GLY A 254 12.26 14.26 10.60
N GLU A 255 12.99 15.30 10.24
CA GLU A 255 12.43 16.55 9.73
C GLU A 255 11.93 16.38 8.30
N VAL A 256 12.69 15.71 7.43
CA VAL A 256 12.24 15.34 6.08
C VAL A 256 10.98 14.47 6.16
N GLN A 257 10.93 13.47 7.04
CA GLN A 257 9.74 12.65 7.27
C GLN A 257 8.51 13.51 7.57
N LYS A 258 8.62 14.50 8.44
CA LYS A 258 7.49 15.37 8.80
C LYS A 258 6.98 16.18 7.61
N VAL A 259 7.86 16.69 6.75
CA VAL A 259 7.45 17.39 5.52
C VAL A 259 6.72 16.43 4.58
N LEU A 260 7.27 15.23 4.37
CA LEU A 260 6.64 14.20 3.52
C LEU A 260 5.28 13.76 4.07
N GLN A 261 5.15 13.61 5.39
CA GLN A 261 3.89 13.31 6.06
C GLN A 261 2.85 14.43 5.87
N ASN A 262 3.25 15.69 5.95
CA ASN A 262 2.36 16.84 5.71
C ASN A 262 1.85 16.83 4.25
N LEU A 263 2.72 16.55 3.28
CA LEU A 263 2.32 16.43 1.88
C LEU A 263 1.30 15.30 1.69
N LEU A 264 1.58 14.11 2.23
CA LEU A 264 0.70 12.95 2.13
C LEU A 264 -0.64 13.14 2.85
N LYS A 265 -0.65 13.87 3.97
CA LYS A 265 -1.88 14.22 4.68
C LYS A 265 -2.84 15.04 3.81
N GLU A 266 -2.29 15.86 2.92
CA GLU A 266 -3.04 16.61 1.92
C GLU A 266 -3.15 15.88 0.57
N LYS A 267 -2.86 14.57 0.52
CA LYS A 267 -2.89 13.71 -0.68
C LYS A 267 -1.95 14.17 -1.80
N VAL A 268 -0.93 14.96 -1.48
CA VAL A 268 0.11 15.36 -2.44
C VAL A 268 1.10 14.22 -2.62
N PRO A 269 1.29 13.72 -3.86
CA PRO A 269 2.24 12.65 -4.13
C PRO A 269 3.69 13.07 -3.85
N ILE A 270 4.45 12.19 -3.21
CA ILE A 270 5.88 12.41 -2.92
C ILE A 270 6.80 11.73 -3.94
N LYS A 271 6.26 11.34 -5.09
CA LYS A 271 6.97 10.60 -6.13
C LYS A 271 8.19 11.37 -6.68
N ASP A 272 8.04 12.68 -6.87
CA ASP A 272 9.13 13.56 -7.33
C ASP A 272 10.03 13.97 -6.15
N MET A 273 10.73 12.95 -5.62
CA MET A 273 11.58 13.13 -4.45
C MET A 273 12.76 14.07 -4.71
N VAL A 274 13.24 14.15 -5.95
CA VAL A 274 14.36 15.03 -6.32
C VAL A 274 13.95 16.48 -6.13
N THR A 275 12.84 16.92 -6.74
CA THR A 275 12.30 18.27 -6.58
C THR A 275 11.99 18.60 -5.12
N ILE A 276 11.48 17.63 -4.35
CA ILE A 276 11.21 17.80 -2.92
C ILE A 276 12.51 18.08 -2.16
N LEU A 277 13.55 17.26 -2.36
CA LEU A 277 14.81 17.38 -1.63
C LEU A 277 15.59 18.65 -2.05
N GLU A 278 15.56 19.04 -3.32
CA GLU A 278 16.14 20.30 -3.82
C GLU A 278 15.45 21.50 -3.16
N SER A 279 14.12 21.54 -3.16
CA SER A 279 13.37 22.61 -2.49
C SER A 279 13.66 22.68 -0.99
N LEU A 280 13.85 21.53 -0.33
CA LEU A 280 14.24 21.49 1.07
C LEU A 280 15.68 21.97 1.30
N ALA A 281 16.64 21.60 0.44
CA ALA A 281 18.03 22.04 0.55
C ALA A 281 18.16 23.58 0.42
N ASP A 282 17.45 24.14 -0.56
CA ASP A 282 17.46 25.59 -0.79
C ASP A 282 16.84 26.38 0.37
N ASN A 283 15.68 25.94 0.86
CA ASN A 283 14.90 26.71 1.84
C ASN A 283 15.25 26.41 3.29
N SER A 284 15.83 25.24 3.61
CA SER A 284 16.22 24.91 4.99
C SER A 284 17.37 25.73 5.55
N ARG A 285 18.08 26.46 4.68
CA ARG A 285 19.08 27.47 5.10
C ARG A 285 18.44 28.75 5.64
N VAL A 286 17.21 29.05 5.19
CA VAL A 286 16.48 30.27 5.55
C VAL A 286 15.57 30.02 6.75
N THR A 287 14.91 28.85 6.80
CA THR A 287 13.96 28.51 7.86
C THR A 287 14.08 27.05 8.29
N LYS A 288 13.75 26.77 9.56
CA LYS A 288 13.61 25.40 10.11
C LYS A 288 12.13 25.07 10.45
N ASP A 289 11.22 25.97 10.10
CA ASP A 289 9.79 25.77 10.31
C ASP A 289 9.27 24.74 9.29
N ILE A 290 8.85 23.57 9.76
CA ILE A 290 8.43 22.44 8.94
C ILE A 290 7.18 22.78 8.12
N GLU A 291 6.26 23.59 8.65
CA GLU A 291 5.06 24.01 7.90
C GLU A 291 5.46 24.90 6.73
N LEU A 292 6.33 25.88 6.98
CA LEU A 292 6.81 26.78 5.93
C LEU A 292 7.63 26.03 4.88
N LEU A 293 8.49 25.08 5.30
CA LEU A 293 9.21 24.21 4.37
C LEU A 293 8.25 23.36 3.52
N THR A 294 7.15 22.86 4.11
CA THR A 294 6.11 22.14 3.37
C THR A 294 5.48 23.02 2.29
N GLU A 295 5.21 24.31 2.59
CA GLU A 295 4.66 25.26 1.60
C GLU A 295 5.64 25.53 0.45
N TYR A 296 6.95 25.66 0.73
CA TYR A 296 7.93 25.80 -0.34
C TYR A 296 8.00 24.56 -1.23
N VAL A 297 7.94 23.36 -0.64
CA VAL A 297 7.90 22.13 -1.41
C VAL A 297 6.62 22.03 -2.23
N ARG A 298 5.47 22.42 -1.68
CA ARG A 298 4.20 22.47 -2.42
C ARG A 298 4.28 23.40 -3.62
N PHE A 299 4.88 24.58 -3.46
CA PHE A 299 5.14 25.52 -4.56
C PHE A 299 6.01 24.86 -5.65
N ALA A 300 7.08 24.17 -5.29
CA ALA A 300 7.92 23.46 -6.25
C ALA A 300 7.15 22.34 -6.97
N LEU A 301 6.19 21.70 -6.30
CA LEU A 301 5.32 20.66 -6.85
C LEU A 301 4.03 21.18 -7.50
N ALA A 302 3.89 22.49 -7.74
CA ALA A 302 2.69 23.14 -8.24
C ALA A 302 2.02 22.40 -9.43
N ARG A 303 2.80 22.01 -10.44
CA ARG A 303 2.29 21.26 -11.60
C ARG A 303 1.74 19.88 -11.23
N THR A 304 2.40 19.18 -10.31
CA THR A 304 1.99 17.86 -9.82
C THR A 304 0.69 17.97 -9.05
N ILE A 305 0.54 18.98 -8.20
CA ILE A 305 -0.65 19.24 -7.38
C ILE A 305 -1.84 19.64 -8.26
N CYS A 306 -1.63 20.56 -9.22
CA CYS A 306 -2.71 21.07 -10.04
C CYS A 306 -3.17 20.12 -11.16
N ARG A 307 -2.29 19.20 -11.62
CA ARG A 307 -2.58 18.31 -12.75
C ARG A 307 -3.94 17.56 -12.66
N PRO A 308 -4.32 16.93 -11.55
CA PRO A 308 -5.61 16.24 -11.44
C PRO A 308 -6.82 17.17 -11.34
N LEU A 309 -6.61 18.48 -11.12
CA LEU A 309 -7.66 19.48 -10.91
C LEU A 309 -7.98 20.27 -12.19
N ILE A 310 -7.15 20.12 -13.22
CA ILE A 310 -7.26 20.86 -14.48
C ILE A 310 -8.27 20.16 -15.39
N ASP A 311 -9.27 20.90 -15.84
CA ASP A 311 -10.28 20.44 -16.79
C ASP A 311 -9.73 20.34 -18.24
N GLU A 312 -10.57 19.87 -19.17
CA GLU A 312 -10.24 19.74 -20.61
C GLU A 312 -9.88 21.10 -21.27
N ASN A 313 -10.34 22.21 -20.69
CA ASN A 313 -10.07 23.56 -21.16
C ASN A 313 -8.84 24.21 -20.54
N ARG A 314 -8.03 23.43 -19.79
CA ARG A 314 -6.87 23.91 -19.02
C ARG A 314 -7.23 24.94 -17.94
N ALA A 315 -8.38 24.80 -17.33
CA ALA A 315 -8.85 25.64 -16.25
C ALA A 315 -9.05 24.85 -14.96
N ILE A 316 -8.94 25.53 -13.82
CA ILE A 316 -9.29 25.00 -12.52
C ILE A 316 -10.48 25.80 -11.99
N THR A 317 -11.57 25.10 -11.67
CA THR A 317 -12.73 25.69 -10.99
C THR A 317 -12.45 25.80 -9.51
N VAL A 318 -12.50 27.01 -8.97
CA VAL A 318 -12.17 27.30 -7.57
C VAL A 318 -13.25 28.09 -6.85
N VAL A 319 -13.27 27.93 -5.53
CA VAL A 319 -13.95 28.80 -4.61
C VAL A 319 -12.90 29.68 -3.92
N THR A 320 -13.17 30.97 -3.78
CA THR A 320 -12.29 31.91 -3.09
C THR A 320 -12.91 32.35 -1.76
N LEU A 321 -12.10 32.97 -0.90
CA LEU A 321 -12.59 33.64 0.29
C LEU A 321 -12.73 35.14 0.05
N ASP A 322 -13.80 35.74 0.63
CA ASP A 322 -13.90 37.19 0.71
C ASP A 322 -12.68 37.77 1.44
N PRO A 323 -12.11 38.91 1.04
CA PRO A 323 -10.97 39.53 1.71
C PRO A 323 -11.15 39.71 3.23
N LYS A 324 -12.36 39.95 3.71
CA LYS A 324 -12.65 40.05 5.15
C LYS A 324 -12.46 38.72 5.87
N VAL A 325 -12.86 37.61 5.25
CA VAL A 325 -12.65 36.26 5.79
C VAL A 325 -11.16 35.94 5.87
N GLU A 326 -10.41 36.25 4.81
CA GLU A 326 -8.95 36.11 4.81
C GLU A 326 -8.27 36.97 5.89
N GLU A 327 -8.73 38.22 6.07
CA GLU A 327 -8.23 39.12 7.11
C GLU A 327 -8.48 38.57 8.52
N ILE A 328 -9.70 38.10 8.79
CA ILE A 328 -10.06 37.47 10.06
C ILE A 328 -9.17 36.28 10.36
N ILE A 329 -9.00 35.37 9.40
CA ILE A 329 -8.10 34.21 9.56
C ILE A 329 -6.67 34.69 9.80
N GLY A 330 -6.18 35.61 8.97
CA GLY A 330 -4.82 36.12 9.02
C GLY A 330 -4.45 36.88 10.30
N ALA A 331 -5.42 37.62 10.88
CA ALA A 331 -5.24 38.36 12.13
C ALA A 331 -5.23 37.45 13.36
N ASN A 332 -5.90 36.30 13.30
CA ASN A 332 -6.05 35.37 14.41
C ASN A 332 -5.12 34.15 14.33
N LEU A 333 -4.01 34.23 13.56
CA LEU A 333 -3.01 33.15 13.49
C LEU A 333 -2.21 33.08 14.79
N GLN A 334 -2.26 31.91 15.43
CA GLN A 334 -1.45 31.63 16.62
C GLN A 334 -0.44 30.50 16.30
N LYS A 335 0.84 30.74 16.63
CA LYS A 335 1.89 29.73 16.51
C LYS A 335 1.96 28.93 17.80
N SER A 336 1.96 27.60 17.67
CA SER A 336 2.22 26.65 18.75
C SER A 336 3.35 25.69 18.35
N ILE A 337 3.76 24.83 19.30
CA ILE A 337 4.73 23.74 19.01
C ILE A 337 4.19 22.77 17.93
N GLN A 338 2.86 22.68 17.81
CA GLN A 338 2.19 21.79 16.84
C GLN A 338 1.90 22.48 15.49
N GLY A 339 2.36 23.73 15.30
CA GLY A 339 2.19 24.52 14.11
C GLY A 339 1.28 25.75 14.28
N THR A 340 0.92 26.37 13.17
CA THR A 340 0.07 27.58 13.13
C THR A 340 -1.39 27.18 13.08
N PHE A 341 -2.22 27.74 13.96
CA PHE A 341 -3.67 27.51 14.04
C PHE A 341 -4.42 28.83 13.97
N PRO A 342 -5.61 28.86 13.36
CA PRO A 342 -6.53 30.00 13.43
C PRO A 342 -7.27 29.98 14.78
N ALA A 343 -6.99 30.93 15.65
CA ALA A 343 -7.67 31.07 16.94
C ALA A 343 -8.85 32.03 16.80
N ILE A 344 -9.85 31.62 16.03
CA ILE A 344 -11.07 32.37 15.74
C ILE A 344 -12.14 31.97 16.75
N ASP A 345 -13.00 32.90 17.13
CA ASP A 345 -14.13 32.62 18.02
C ASP A 345 -15.12 31.60 17.40
N PRO A 346 -15.87 30.86 18.23
CA PRO A 346 -16.76 29.79 17.74
C PRO A 346 -17.87 30.28 16.82
N ASP A 347 -18.42 31.47 17.05
CA ASP A 347 -19.54 32.03 16.27
C ASP A 347 -19.07 32.39 14.86
N THR A 348 -17.93 33.07 14.73
CA THR A 348 -17.31 33.40 13.45
C THR A 348 -16.83 32.12 12.71
N THR A 349 -16.27 31.17 13.44
CA THR A 349 -15.93 29.85 12.85
C THR A 349 -17.16 29.17 12.30
N GLY A 350 -18.27 29.14 13.05
CA GLY A 350 -19.55 28.59 12.61
C GLY A 350 -20.10 29.28 11.36
N ALA A 351 -20.01 30.60 11.29
CA ALA A 351 -20.44 31.38 10.11
C ALA A 351 -19.63 31.03 8.87
N ILE A 352 -18.29 30.95 8.99
CA ILE A 352 -17.39 30.55 7.88
C ILE A 352 -17.76 29.12 7.40
N LEU A 353 -17.91 28.16 8.30
CA LEU A 353 -18.21 26.78 7.96
C LEU A 353 -19.60 26.62 7.31
N ASN A 354 -20.60 27.37 7.75
CA ASN A 354 -21.91 27.38 7.11
C ASN A 354 -21.85 27.97 5.70
N SER A 355 -21.15 29.09 5.52
CA SER A 355 -20.94 29.68 4.18
C SER A 355 -20.20 28.74 3.24
N ILE A 356 -19.18 28.01 3.73
CA ILE A 356 -18.50 26.95 2.96
C ILE A 356 -19.51 25.89 2.53
N LYS A 357 -20.36 25.41 3.44
CA LYS A 357 -21.38 24.39 3.13
C LYS A 357 -22.32 24.86 2.01
N ASP A 358 -22.81 26.10 2.10
CA ASP A 358 -23.74 26.63 1.13
C ASP A 358 -23.10 26.78 -0.26
N VAL A 359 -21.85 27.23 -0.31
CA VAL A 359 -21.09 27.34 -1.55
C VAL A 359 -20.82 25.96 -2.16
N LEU A 360 -20.42 24.97 -1.36
CA LEU A 360 -20.19 23.60 -1.83
C LEU A 360 -21.44 22.94 -2.44
N GLN A 361 -22.63 23.33 -1.99
CA GLN A 361 -23.89 22.84 -2.57
C GLN A 361 -24.30 23.54 -3.87
N SER A 362 -23.77 24.73 -4.12
CA SER A 362 -24.16 25.56 -5.26
C SER A 362 -23.18 25.49 -6.45
N VAL A 363 -21.94 25.05 -6.22
CA VAL A 363 -20.87 25.03 -7.23
C VAL A 363 -20.66 23.63 -7.79
N TYR A 364 -20.56 23.51 -9.11
CA TYR A 364 -20.16 22.27 -9.77
C TYR A 364 -18.64 22.22 -9.91
N PHE A 365 -18.02 21.19 -9.36
CA PHE A 365 -16.58 20.98 -9.44
C PHE A 365 -16.21 19.89 -10.45
N TYR A 366 -15.10 20.07 -11.16
CA TYR A 366 -14.55 19.05 -12.04
C TYR A 366 -14.24 17.77 -11.25
N GLU A 367 -14.67 16.61 -11.75
CA GLU A 367 -14.57 15.32 -11.08
C GLU A 367 -15.07 15.31 -9.61
N ASN A 368 -16.01 16.21 -9.27
CA ASN A 368 -16.54 16.37 -7.90
C ASN A 368 -15.45 16.66 -6.84
N GLN A 369 -14.32 17.27 -7.25
CA GLN A 369 -13.27 17.67 -6.32
C GLN A 369 -13.37 19.17 -5.96
N PRO A 370 -13.85 19.53 -4.76
CA PRO A 370 -13.89 20.92 -4.33
C PRO A 370 -12.49 21.49 -4.14
N VAL A 371 -12.24 22.66 -4.77
CA VAL A 371 -10.95 23.36 -4.70
C VAL A 371 -11.16 24.75 -4.14
N PHE A 372 -10.44 25.08 -3.07
CA PHE A 372 -10.37 26.44 -2.52
C PHE A 372 -9.06 27.09 -2.88
N LEU A 373 -9.13 28.33 -3.35
CA LEU A 373 -7.96 29.14 -3.65
C LEU A 373 -7.88 30.29 -2.65
N VAL A 374 -6.78 30.34 -1.91
CA VAL A 374 -6.57 31.29 -0.83
C VAL A 374 -5.20 31.95 -0.92
N SER A 375 -4.97 32.99 -0.12
CA SER A 375 -3.64 33.60 -0.05
C SER A 375 -2.61 32.65 0.63
N PRO A 376 -1.34 32.66 0.20
CA PRO A 376 -0.31 31.79 0.74
C PRO A 376 -0.13 31.91 2.27
N LYS A 377 -0.37 33.11 2.82
CA LYS A 377 -0.21 33.38 4.25
C LYS A 377 -1.17 32.58 5.12
N ILE A 378 -2.40 32.35 4.67
CA ILE A 378 -3.45 31.72 5.47
C ILE A 378 -3.70 30.26 5.06
N ARG A 379 -3.14 29.79 3.93
CA ARG A 379 -3.43 28.46 3.38
C ARG A 379 -3.30 27.33 4.41
N PRO A 380 -2.19 27.20 5.16
CA PRO A 380 -2.04 26.10 6.12
C PRO A 380 -3.07 26.19 7.25
N ALA A 381 -3.36 27.39 7.73
CA ALA A 381 -4.33 27.62 8.80
C ALA A 381 -5.77 27.38 8.33
N PHE A 382 -6.13 27.82 7.13
CA PHE A 382 -7.42 27.54 6.53
C PHE A 382 -7.62 26.04 6.30
N ARG A 383 -6.60 25.33 5.80
CA ARG A 383 -6.67 23.88 5.68
C ARG A 383 -6.95 23.19 7.02
N LYS A 384 -6.26 23.58 8.10
CA LYS A 384 -6.50 23.05 9.45
C LYS A 384 -7.91 23.38 9.98
N LEU A 385 -8.46 24.54 9.63
CA LEU A 385 -9.81 24.94 10.02
C LEU A 385 -10.88 23.99 9.46
N ILE A 386 -10.68 23.54 8.22
CA ILE A 386 -11.71 22.79 7.49
C ILE A 386 -11.48 21.27 7.46
N GLU A 387 -10.25 20.79 7.73
CA GLU A 387 -9.87 19.37 7.51
C GLU A 387 -10.70 18.37 8.30
N MET A 388 -11.20 18.74 9.49
CA MET A 388 -12.00 17.84 10.33
C MET A 388 -13.42 17.61 9.75
N ILE A 389 -13.96 18.60 9.04
CA ILE A 389 -15.33 18.53 8.49
C ILE A 389 -15.28 18.15 7.01
N TYR A 390 -14.28 18.66 6.30
CA TYR A 390 -14.14 18.51 4.86
C TYR A 390 -12.74 17.94 4.51
N PRO A 391 -12.43 16.68 4.84
CA PRO A 391 -11.10 16.11 4.65
C PRO A 391 -10.69 16.00 3.18
N ASN A 392 -11.64 15.94 2.26
CA ASN A 392 -11.40 15.76 0.82
C ASN A 392 -11.27 17.07 0.02
N ILE A 393 -11.47 18.23 0.65
CA ILE A 393 -11.32 19.52 -0.02
C ILE A 393 -9.83 19.80 -0.28
N VAL A 394 -9.52 20.22 -1.48
CA VAL A 394 -8.19 20.69 -1.87
C VAL A 394 -8.08 22.18 -1.58
N VAL A 395 -7.04 22.59 -0.86
CA VAL A 395 -6.75 24.01 -0.60
C VAL A 395 -5.45 24.37 -1.31
N LEU A 396 -5.57 25.24 -2.30
CA LEU A 396 -4.44 25.78 -3.07
C LEU A 396 -4.13 27.20 -2.64
N SER A 397 -2.86 27.58 -2.72
CA SER A 397 -2.45 28.98 -2.68
C SER A 397 -2.27 29.55 -4.08
N LEU A 398 -2.36 30.85 -4.21
CA LEU A 398 -2.13 31.55 -5.48
C LEU A 398 -0.78 31.20 -6.12
N ASN A 399 0.23 30.95 -5.28
CA ASN A 399 1.59 30.61 -5.75
C ASN A 399 1.68 29.19 -6.34
N GLU A 400 0.72 28.30 -6.03
CA GLU A 400 0.71 26.92 -6.52
C GLU A 400 0.06 26.77 -7.91
N ILE A 401 -0.53 27.85 -8.46
CA ILE A 401 -1.16 27.80 -9.77
C ILE A 401 -0.10 28.03 -10.87
N PRO A 402 0.07 27.07 -11.80
CA PRO A 402 0.96 27.26 -12.94
C PRO A 402 0.46 28.39 -13.86
N ASN A 403 1.39 29.16 -14.46
CA ASN A 403 1.07 30.32 -15.31
C ASN A 403 0.25 29.99 -16.58
N ASP A 404 0.22 28.72 -16.97
CA ASP A 404 -0.47 28.24 -18.17
C ASP A 404 -1.87 27.65 -17.85
N VAL A 405 -2.38 27.85 -16.64
CA VAL A 405 -3.68 27.36 -16.16
C VAL A 405 -4.59 28.54 -15.89
N GLU A 406 -5.81 28.50 -16.46
CA GLU A 406 -6.85 29.48 -16.20
C GLU A 406 -7.55 29.20 -14.85
N ILE A 407 -7.87 30.24 -14.11
CA ILE A 407 -8.65 30.17 -12.86
C ILE A 407 -10.07 30.61 -13.13
N ARG A 408 -11.05 29.73 -12.81
CA ARG A 408 -12.48 30.05 -12.87
C ARG A 408 -13.05 30.07 -11.45
N THR A 409 -13.36 31.26 -10.97
CA THR A 409 -14.01 31.44 -9.68
C THR A 409 -15.52 31.32 -9.84
N GLU A 410 -16.11 30.28 -9.25
CA GLU A 410 -17.56 30.03 -9.30
C GLU A 410 -18.24 30.22 -7.96
N GLY A 411 -17.50 30.47 -6.90
CA GLY A 411 -18.05 30.73 -5.57
C GLY A 411 -17.12 31.57 -4.71
N VAL A 412 -17.72 32.30 -3.76
CA VAL A 412 -16.99 33.11 -2.78
C VAL A 412 -17.60 32.84 -1.39
N VAL A 413 -16.75 32.47 -0.44
CA VAL A 413 -17.15 32.32 0.97
C VAL A 413 -17.17 33.68 1.62
N THR A 414 -18.33 34.07 2.16
CA THR A 414 -18.58 35.37 2.83
C THR A 414 -19.11 35.15 4.23
N ILE A 415 -18.99 36.15 5.12
CA ILE A 415 -19.55 36.20 6.46
C ILE A 415 -20.25 37.55 6.69
#